data_96dceca48faba235ea2ef7266b32a3fa
#
_entry.id   96dceca48faba235ea2ef7266b32a3fa
#
_cell.length_a   1.000
_cell.length_b   1.000
_cell.length_c   1.000
_cell.angle_alpha   90.00
_cell.angle_beta   90.00
_cell.angle_gamma   90.00
#
_symmetry.space_group_name_H-M   'P 1'
#
loop_
_entity.id
_entity.type
_entity.pdbx_description
1 polymer ?
#
loop_
_entity_poly.entity_id
_entity_poly.type
_entity_poly.pdbx_seq_one_letter_code
_entity_poly.pdbx_strand_id
1 'polypeptide(L)'
;MNRVILLATFGVPFCLAAGPVADARRGSEFFRTQFCVNCHGVRGEGGKVAPDLGQRYDRNYTPAGIASRMWDHAPVMWQAMSQQKIPLPNITTDQAADLFAFFYSVRYFEKPAEAERGKRIFQSKHCGDCHALTAAAGKGPGTPVERWESLADPTVLVERMWNHSDMMKGELATRNIKWPELTAQDLDDLLVYLQNLPETRGAKLAFMLPSGEGGEAIFKEKGCANCHKGALALEYRLGDSTLTSIAAAMWNHNPQMQKPHPQITLPEMRQLLGYVWAKQFFYTRGDAGRGHKVFESRKCVTCHADASSGAPALGKPAEPYSAISMVAILWKHGPGMLAKMQERNIAWPQVSESDMANLIAYLNSR
;
A
#
# COMPACT_ATOMS: atom_id res chain seq x y z
N MET A 1 -58.11 26.38 -26.09
CA MET A 1 -57.71 25.18 -25.32
C MET A 1 -56.22 24.91 -25.60
N ASN A 2 -55.33 25.50 -24.78
CA ASN A 2 -53.88 25.32 -24.93
C ASN A 2 -53.44 24.17 -24.04
N ARG A 3 -52.90 23.10 -24.65
CA ARG A 3 -52.26 21.97 -23.94
C ARG A 3 -50.81 22.33 -23.70
N VAL A 4 -50.44 22.50 -22.42
CA VAL A 4 -49.07 22.60 -21.97
C VAL A 4 -48.50 21.17 -21.85
N ILE A 5 -47.49 20.85 -22.64
CA ILE A 5 -46.75 19.59 -22.56
C ILE A 5 -45.62 19.83 -21.55
N LEU A 6 -45.72 19.22 -20.36
CA LEU A 6 -44.62 19.14 -19.40
C LEU A 6 -43.61 18.08 -19.90
N LEU A 7 -42.43 18.50 -20.34
CA LEU A 7 -41.29 17.66 -20.56
C LEU A 7 -40.61 17.36 -19.19
N ALA A 8 -40.83 16.15 -18.70
CA ALA A 8 -40.10 15.64 -17.54
C ALA A 8 -38.67 15.26 -17.99
N THR A 9 -37.67 16.05 -17.62
CA THR A 9 -36.25 15.69 -17.77
C THR A 9 -35.87 14.67 -16.70
N PHE A 10 -35.79 13.42 -17.10
CA PHE A 10 -35.17 12.39 -16.27
C PHE A 10 -33.66 12.66 -16.22
N GLY A 11 -33.22 13.26 -15.11
CA GLY A 11 -31.79 13.34 -14.78
C GLY A 11 -31.27 11.92 -14.51
N VAL A 12 -30.46 11.39 -15.42
CA VAL A 12 -29.70 10.16 -15.17
C VAL A 12 -28.72 10.49 -14.04
N PRO A 13 -28.75 9.78 -12.89
CA PRO A 13 -27.75 9.99 -11.86
C PRO A 13 -26.38 9.63 -12.46
N PHE A 14 -25.49 10.60 -12.57
CA PHE A 14 -24.09 10.39 -12.89
C PHE A 14 -23.50 9.62 -11.70
N CYS A 15 -23.46 8.30 -11.81
CA CYS A 15 -22.69 7.47 -10.90
C CYS A 15 -21.22 7.85 -11.13
N LEU A 16 -20.69 8.76 -10.29
CA LEU A 16 -19.26 8.97 -10.20
C LEU A 16 -18.68 7.62 -9.79
N ALA A 17 -18.01 6.97 -10.74
CA ALA A 17 -17.28 5.75 -10.45
C ALA A 17 -16.32 6.08 -9.29
N ALA A 18 -16.54 5.44 -8.14
CA ALA A 18 -15.61 5.52 -7.03
C ALA A 18 -14.24 5.10 -7.53
N GLY A 19 -13.21 5.89 -7.22
CA GLY A 19 -11.84 5.55 -7.62
C GLY A 19 -11.47 4.16 -7.10
N PRO A 20 -10.46 3.51 -7.70
CA PRO A 20 -10.09 2.13 -7.36
C PRO A 20 -9.78 2.02 -5.86
N VAL A 21 -10.45 1.10 -5.20
CA VAL A 21 -10.35 0.83 -3.76
C VAL A 21 -9.59 -0.47 -3.56
N ALA A 22 -8.45 -0.41 -2.87
CA ALA A 22 -7.71 -1.60 -2.47
C ALA A 22 -8.01 -1.93 -1.00
N ASP A 23 -8.30 -3.22 -0.73
CA ASP A 23 -8.65 -3.71 0.61
C ASP A 23 -7.77 -4.91 0.98
N ALA A 24 -6.93 -4.74 1.99
CA ALA A 24 -6.01 -5.79 2.42
C ALA A 24 -6.70 -7.04 2.99
N ARG A 25 -7.89 -6.90 3.57
CA ARG A 25 -8.68 -8.03 4.06
C ARG A 25 -9.24 -8.86 2.90
N ARG A 26 -9.82 -8.22 1.88
CA ARG A 26 -10.26 -8.91 0.66
C ARG A 26 -9.07 -9.57 -0.04
N GLY A 27 -7.90 -8.89 -0.08
CA GLY A 27 -6.67 -9.46 -0.61
C GLY A 27 -6.19 -10.70 0.14
N SER A 28 -6.27 -10.70 1.47
CA SER A 28 -5.97 -11.87 2.31
C SER A 28 -6.94 -13.03 2.04
N GLU A 29 -8.22 -12.73 1.92
CA GLU A 29 -9.23 -13.73 1.58
C GLU A 29 -9.01 -14.31 0.18
N PHE A 30 -8.74 -13.45 -0.82
CA PHE A 30 -8.41 -13.88 -2.17
C PHE A 30 -7.16 -14.78 -2.20
N PHE A 31 -6.10 -14.38 -1.49
CA PHE A 31 -4.86 -15.15 -1.37
C PHE A 31 -5.11 -16.58 -0.85
N ARG A 32 -5.98 -16.70 0.13
CA ARG A 32 -6.38 -17.98 0.72
C ARG A 32 -7.30 -18.79 -0.20
N THR A 33 -8.36 -18.17 -0.72
CA THR A 33 -9.39 -18.86 -1.52
C THR A 33 -8.91 -19.26 -2.92
N GLN A 34 -7.91 -18.55 -3.46
CA GLN A 34 -7.27 -18.89 -4.72
C GLN A 34 -6.03 -19.77 -4.53
N PHE A 35 -5.89 -20.40 -3.36
CA PHE A 35 -4.88 -21.39 -3.02
C PHE A 35 -3.42 -20.92 -3.06
N CYS A 36 -3.16 -19.61 -3.13
CA CYS A 36 -1.80 -19.07 -3.08
C CYS A 36 -1.09 -19.49 -1.78
N VAL A 37 -1.86 -19.57 -0.68
CA VAL A 37 -1.41 -19.99 0.66
C VAL A 37 -0.91 -21.43 0.70
N ASN A 38 -1.25 -22.28 -0.26
CA ASN A 38 -0.79 -23.67 -0.30
C ASN A 38 0.72 -23.75 -0.60
N CYS A 39 1.25 -22.77 -1.33
CA CYS A 39 2.67 -22.72 -1.67
C CYS A 39 3.40 -21.63 -0.88
N HIS A 40 2.83 -20.44 -0.74
CA HIS A 40 3.42 -19.27 -0.08
C HIS A 40 2.97 -19.15 1.37
N GLY A 41 3.92 -19.11 2.29
CA GLY A 41 3.67 -18.69 3.66
C GLY A 41 3.56 -17.16 3.77
N VAL A 42 2.93 -16.71 4.86
CA VAL A 42 2.91 -15.32 5.30
C VAL A 42 3.23 -15.29 6.78
N ARG A 43 4.37 -14.72 7.15
CA ARG A 43 4.87 -14.67 8.54
C ARG A 43 4.99 -16.05 9.21
N GLY A 44 5.39 -17.04 8.44
CA GLY A 44 5.58 -18.42 8.92
C GLY A 44 4.32 -19.28 8.89
N GLU A 45 3.15 -18.71 8.61
CA GLU A 45 1.89 -19.44 8.43
C GLU A 45 1.62 -19.73 6.96
N GLY A 46 1.13 -20.93 6.64
CA GLY A 46 0.83 -21.38 5.28
C GLY A 46 1.90 -22.28 4.66
N GLY A 47 1.97 -22.29 3.33
CA GLY A 47 2.87 -23.13 2.55
C GLY A 47 4.34 -22.81 2.74
N LYS A 48 5.18 -23.83 2.59
CA LYS A 48 6.65 -23.73 2.73
C LYS A 48 7.39 -24.11 1.45
N VAL A 49 6.67 -24.35 0.37
CA VAL A 49 7.23 -24.78 -0.92
C VAL A 49 7.78 -23.57 -1.69
N ALA A 50 7.21 -22.41 -1.49
CA ALA A 50 7.61 -21.14 -2.07
C ALA A 50 8.05 -20.15 -0.97
N PRO A 51 8.73 -19.04 -1.32
CA PRO A 51 9.16 -18.05 -0.34
C PRO A 51 8.00 -17.49 0.48
N ASP A 52 8.24 -17.28 1.79
CA ASP A 52 7.34 -16.53 2.66
C ASP A 52 7.27 -15.06 2.21
N LEU A 53 6.06 -14.57 2.01
CA LEU A 53 5.83 -13.23 1.47
C LEU A 53 5.83 -12.13 2.56
N GLY A 54 5.73 -12.51 3.84
CA GLY A 54 5.74 -11.58 4.97
C GLY A 54 7.08 -11.40 5.67
N GLN A 55 8.13 -12.18 5.32
CA GLN A 55 9.42 -12.19 6.02
C GLN A 55 10.63 -11.69 5.20
N ARG A 56 10.40 -11.18 4.02
CA ARG A 56 11.48 -10.73 3.14
C ARG A 56 11.78 -9.25 3.34
N TYR A 57 12.72 -8.93 4.23
CA TYR A 57 13.18 -7.56 4.51
C TYR A 57 14.31 -7.09 3.58
N ASP A 58 14.87 -8.00 2.79
CA ASP A 58 16.02 -7.78 1.90
C ASP A 58 15.66 -7.12 0.55
N ARG A 59 14.38 -6.84 0.31
CA ARG A 59 13.90 -6.35 -0.98
C ARG A 59 12.92 -5.20 -0.84
N ASN A 60 13.07 -4.21 -1.70
CA ASN A 60 12.07 -3.16 -1.85
C ASN A 60 10.77 -3.76 -2.40
N TYR A 61 9.65 -3.34 -1.83
CA TYR A 61 8.32 -3.75 -2.25
C TYR A 61 7.60 -2.58 -2.92
N THR A 62 8.17 -2.12 -4.03
CA THR A 62 7.44 -1.19 -4.88
C THR A 62 6.35 -1.92 -5.65
N PRO A 63 5.30 -1.24 -6.09
CA PRO A 63 4.29 -1.85 -6.96
C PRO A 63 4.90 -2.49 -8.21
N ALA A 64 5.84 -1.80 -8.87
CA ALA A 64 6.56 -2.34 -10.02
C ALA A 64 7.40 -3.57 -9.67
N GLY A 65 8.00 -3.59 -8.48
CA GLY A 65 8.76 -4.73 -7.97
C GLY A 65 7.89 -5.96 -7.69
N ILE A 66 6.67 -5.79 -7.19
CA ILE A 66 5.70 -6.90 -7.03
C ILE A 66 5.31 -7.42 -8.41
N ALA A 67 4.91 -6.53 -9.33
CA ALA A 67 4.52 -6.92 -10.68
C ALA A 67 5.64 -7.63 -11.43
N SER A 68 6.88 -7.13 -11.33
CA SER A 68 8.08 -7.73 -11.91
C SER A 68 8.31 -9.17 -11.38
N ARG A 69 8.26 -9.35 -10.06
CA ARG A 69 8.42 -10.67 -9.46
C ARG A 69 7.31 -11.64 -9.85
N MET A 70 6.07 -11.17 -9.87
CA MET A 70 4.96 -12.01 -10.35
C MET A 70 5.15 -12.41 -11.81
N TRP A 71 5.63 -11.48 -12.66
CA TRP A 71 5.95 -11.74 -14.05
C TRP A 71 7.04 -12.82 -14.18
N ASP A 72 8.16 -12.65 -13.49
CA ASP A 72 9.32 -13.54 -13.61
C ASP A 72 9.04 -14.96 -13.12
N HIS A 73 8.15 -15.12 -12.11
CA HIS A 73 7.80 -16.40 -11.52
C HIS A 73 6.52 -17.02 -12.09
N ALA A 74 5.75 -16.29 -12.88
CA ALA A 74 4.44 -16.75 -13.36
C ALA A 74 4.49 -18.13 -14.05
N PRO A 75 5.43 -18.44 -14.95
CA PRO A 75 5.50 -19.78 -15.58
C PRO A 75 5.66 -20.91 -14.58
N VAL A 76 6.49 -20.72 -13.54
CA VAL A 76 6.73 -21.72 -12.48
C VAL A 76 5.49 -21.88 -11.61
N MET A 77 4.80 -20.77 -11.27
CA MET A 77 3.55 -20.82 -10.52
C MET A 77 2.45 -21.56 -11.31
N TRP A 78 2.28 -21.25 -12.61
CA TRP A 78 1.29 -21.93 -13.45
C TRP A 78 1.57 -23.43 -13.59
N GLN A 79 2.83 -23.81 -13.75
CA GLN A 79 3.23 -25.22 -13.80
C GLN A 79 2.92 -25.93 -12.48
N ALA A 80 3.27 -25.35 -11.35
CA ALA A 80 3.02 -25.92 -10.04
C ALA A 80 1.49 -26.06 -9.76
N MET A 81 0.71 -25.06 -10.12
CA MET A 81 -0.75 -25.11 -10.02
C MET A 81 -1.35 -26.23 -10.88
N SER A 82 -0.87 -26.35 -12.12
CA SER A 82 -1.31 -27.42 -13.04
C SER A 82 -0.98 -28.81 -12.47
N GLN A 83 0.23 -29.00 -11.94
CA GLN A 83 0.64 -30.28 -11.31
C GLN A 83 -0.21 -30.65 -10.10
N GLN A 84 -0.65 -29.65 -9.33
CA GLN A 84 -1.51 -29.83 -8.16
C GLN A 84 -3.01 -29.81 -8.49
N LYS A 85 -3.36 -29.69 -9.78
CA LYS A 85 -4.76 -29.58 -10.25
C LYS A 85 -5.50 -28.38 -9.65
N ILE A 86 -4.78 -27.32 -9.34
CA ILE A 86 -5.35 -26.05 -8.87
C ILE A 86 -5.71 -25.20 -10.11
N PRO A 87 -6.98 -24.74 -10.24
CA PRO A 87 -7.37 -23.90 -11.35
C PRO A 87 -6.64 -22.55 -11.30
N LEU A 88 -6.23 -22.03 -12.46
CA LEU A 88 -5.65 -20.71 -12.56
C LEU A 88 -6.71 -19.64 -12.23
N PRO A 89 -6.45 -18.75 -11.25
CA PRO A 89 -7.38 -17.69 -10.93
C PRO A 89 -7.44 -16.65 -12.05
N ASN A 90 -8.64 -16.18 -12.35
CA ASN A 90 -8.81 -14.98 -13.15
C ASN A 90 -8.70 -13.76 -12.22
N ILE A 91 -7.53 -13.12 -12.20
CA ILE A 91 -7.28 -11.97 -11.34
C ILE A 91 -7.76 -10.70 -12.05
N THR A 92 -8.79 -10.04 -11.51
CA THR A 92 -9.23 -8.72 -11.98
C THR A 92 -8.28 -7.63 -11.46
N THR A 93 -8.38 -6.43 -12.03
CA THR A 93 -7.59 -5.27 -11.54
C THR A 93 -7.87 -4.96 -10.08
N ASP A 94 -9.14 -5.03 -9.64
CA ASP A 94 -9.50 -4.81 -8.24
C ASP A 94 -8.92 -5.88 -7.31
N GLN A 95 -9.00 -7.15 -7.72
CA GLN A 95 -8.40 -8.25 -6.95
C GLN A 95 -6.87 -8.16 -6.89
N ALA A 96 -6.23 -7.70 -7.96
CA ALA A 96 -4.80 -7.42 -7.95
C ALA A 96 -4.46 -6.25 -7.00
N ALA A 97 -5.29 -5.19 -6.96
CA ALA A 97 -5.15 -4.09 -6.01
C ALA A 97 -5.30 -4.57 -4.56
N ASP A 98 -6.30 -5.41 -4.29
CA ASP A 98 -6.51 -6.01 -2.98
C ASP A 98 -5.31 -6.89 -2.55
N LEU A 99 -4.77 -7.70 -3.46
CA LEU A 99 -3.55 -8.50 -3.21
C LEU A 99 -2.34 -7.61 -2.88
N PHE A 100 -2.16 -6.50 -3.61
CA PHE A 100 -1.08 -5.55 -3.32
C PHE A 100 -1.27 -4.96 -1.93
N ALA A 101 -2.47 -4.51 -1.58
CA ALA A 101 -2.77 -4.02 -0.24
C ALA A 101 -2.47 -5.07 0.83
N PHE A 102 -2.81 -6.33 0.60
CA PHE A 102 -2.47 -7.42 1.50
C PHE A 102 -0.96 -7.61 1.64
N PHE A 103 -0.20 -7.71 0.53
CA PHE A 103 1.25 -7.89 0.58
C PHE A 103 1.98 -6.74 1.28
N TYR A 104 1.50 -5.53 1.12
CA TYR A 104 2.04 -4.38 1.86
C TYR A 104 1.67 -4.43 3.34
N SER A 105 0.47 -4.86 3.69
CA SER A 105 0.01 -4.91 5.08
C SER A 105 0.75 -5.96 5.91
N VAL A 106 1.12 -7.09 5.31
CA VAL A 106 1.88 -8.14 6.01
C VAL A 106 3.34 -7.76 6.23
N ARG A 107 3.82 -6.71 5.56
CA ARG A 107 5.14 -6.11 5.76
C ARG A 107 5.03 -4.84 6.58
N TYR A 108 4.52 -4.99 7.77
CA TYR A 108 4.29 -3.88 8.67
C TYR A 108 5.59 -3.10 8.97
N PHE A 109 6.71 -3.81 9.17
CA PHE A 109 8.03 -3.23 9.37
C PHE A 109 8.87 -3.34 8.10
N GLU A 110 9.44 -2.23 7.65
CA GLU A 110 10.39 -2.21 6.52
C GLU A 110 11.69 -2.93 6.85
N LYS A 111 12.14 -2.79 8.10
CA LYS A 111 13.35 -3.39 8.65
C LYS A 111 13.06 -3.95 10.03
N PRO A 112 13.88 -4.88 10.52
CA PRO A 112 13.78 -5.32 11.91
C PRO A 112 13.87 -4.12 12.86
N ALA A 113 12.92 -4.03 13.77
CA ALA A 113 12.89 -2.99 14.79
C ALA A 113 13.69 -3.41 16.04
N GLU A 114 14.27 -2.43 16.71
CA GLU A 114 15.14 -2.65 17.86
C GLU A 114 14.66 -1.89 19.09
N ALA A 115 14.30 -2.62 20.16
CA ALA A 115 13.79 -2.05 21.39
C ALA A 115 14.76 -1.06 22.06
N GLU A 116 16.07 -1.35 22.06
CA GLU A 116 17.07 -0.46 22.64
C GLU A 116 17.22 0.85 21.85
N ARG A 117 17.04 0.83 20.54
CA ARG A 117 16.99 2.04 19.71
C ARG A 117 15.72 2.81 20.01
N GLY A 118 14.57 2.13 20.13
CA GLY A 118 13.30 2.73 20.51
C GLY A 118 13.36 3.43 21.87
N LYS A 119 14.03 2.83 22.86
CA LYS A 119 14.27 3.45 24.16
C LYS A 119 15.03 4.78 24.04
N ARG A 120 16.10 4.79 23.26
CA ARG A 120 16.88 6.03 23.01
C ARG A 120 16.03 7.08 22.30
N ILE A 121 15.21 6.69 21.33
CA ILE A 121 14.31 7.60 20.61
C ILE A 121 13.28 8.18 21.57
N PHE A 122 12.64 7.35 22.41
CA PHE A 122 11.66 7.80 23.42
C PHE A 122 12.23 8.89 24.34
N GLN A 123 13.51 8.76 24.71
CA GLN A 123 14.21 9.75 25.53
C GLN A 123 14.65 10.97 24.70
N SER A 124 15.35 10.78 23.61
CA SER A 124 15.96 11.86 22.83
C SER A 124 14.94 12.73 22.08
N LYS A 125 13.77 12.19 21.78
CA LYS A 125 12.63 12.92 21.20
C LYS A 125 11.67 13.48 22.25
N HIS A 126 12.07 13.47 23.53
CA HIS A 126 11.33 14.05 24.63
C HIS A 126 9.95 13.44 24.94
N CYS A 127 9.67 12.23 24.44
CA CYS A 127 8.39 11.56 24.72
C CYS A 127 8.22 11.30 26.22
N GLY A 128 9.30 10.83 26.89
CA GLY A 128 9.34 10.52 28.32
C GLY A 128 9.20 11.72 29.27
N ASP A 129 9.41 12.95 28.75
CA ASP A 129 9.26 14.16 29.58
C ASP A 129 7.79 14.46 29.91
N CYS A 130 6.86 13.92 29.11
CA CYS A 130 5.42 14.05 29.28
C CYS A 130 4.72 12.71 29.53
N HIS A 131 5.16 11.63 28.86
CA HIS A 131 4.57 10.30 28.94
C HIS A 131 5.43 9.38 29.79
N ALA A 132 5.15 9.31 31.08
CA ALA A 132 5.79 8.35 31.98
C ALA A 132 5.48 6.90 31.54
N LEU A 133 6.38 5.95 31.82
CA LEU A 133 6.12 4.54 31.48
C LEU A 133 4.99 3.96 32.33
N THR A 134 4.93 4.33 33.61
CA THR A 134 3.88 3.94 34.58
C THR A 134 3.28 5.14 35.26
N ALA A 135 2.06 5.02 35.79
CA ALA A 135 1.43 6.06 36.60
C ALA A 135 2.19 6.33 37.90
N ALA A 136 2.87 5.31 38.47
CA ALA A 136 3.66 5.42 39.64
C ALA A 136 5.02 6.12 39.44
N ALA A 137 5.57 6.04 38.23
CA ALA A 137 6.90 6.55 37.88
C ALA A 137 6.93 8.00 37.43
N GLY A 138 5.78 8.62 37.15
CA GLY A 138 5.78 9.92 36.50
C GLY A 138 4.76 10.93 36.98
N LYS A 139 5.17 12.22 36.90
CA LYS A 139 4.32 13.39 37.14
C LYS A 139 4.08 14.20 35.85
N GLY A 140 4.31 13.58 34.65
CA GLY A 140 4.10 14.25 33.37
C GLY A 140 2.63 14.50 33.09
N PRO A 141 2.30 15.50 32.26
CA PRO A 141 0.93 15.84 31.90
C PRO A 141 0.28 14.81 30.94
N GLY A 142 1.08 13.96 30.30
CA GLY A 142 0.62 12.97 29.34
C GLY A 142 0.13 11.67 29.98
N THR A 143 -0.74 10.95 29.30
CA THR A 143 -1.19 9.62 29.73
C THR A 143 0.00 8.67 29.84
N PRO A 144 0.16 7.93 30.95
CA PRO A 144 1.22 6.94 31.10
C PRO A 144 1.13 5.82 30.06
N VAL A 145 2.27 5.35 29.59
CA VAL A 145 2.37 4.33 28.52
C VAL A 145 1.63 3.04 28.87
N GLU A 146 1.67 2.58 30.12
CA GLU A 146 0.94 1.39 30.58
C GLU A 146 -0.57 1.41 30.32
N ARG A 147 -1.12 2.61 30.08
CA ARG A 147 -2.54 2.85 29.78
C ARG A 147 -2.80 3.06 28.28
N TRP A 148 -1.80 2.85 27.43
CA TRP A 148 -1.95 3.04 26.01
C TRP A 148 -2.54 1.79 25.34
N GLU A 149 -3.81 1.83 24.99
CA GLU A 149 -4.46 0.82 24.18
C GLU A 149 -3.84 0.71 22.76
N SER A 150 -3.17 1.79 22.33
CA SER A 150 -2.56 1.91 21.01
C SER A 150 -1.39 0.95 20.76
N LEU A 151 -0.84 0.31 21.78
CA LEU A 151 0.29 -0.61 21.61
C LEU A 151 -0.11 -1.94 20.98
N ALA A 152 -1.39 -2.29 21.01
CA ALA A 152 -1.91 -3.51 20.38
C ALA A 152 -2.15 -3.35 18.87
N ASP A 153 -2.46 -2.13 18.42
CA ASP A 153 -2.73 -1.81 17.02
C ASP A 153 -2.06 -0.48 16.63
N PRO A 154 -1.10 -0.51 15.72
CA PRO A 154 -0.39 0.68 15.26
C PRO A 154 -1.29 1.76 14.64
N THR A 155 -2.43 1.38 14.07
CA THR A 155 -3.37 2.37 13.52
C THR A 155 -4.02 3.20 14.65
N VAL A 156 -4.19 2.61 15.82
CA VAL A 156 -4.62 3.33 17.03
C VAL A 156 -3.57 4.34 17.46
N LEU A 157 -2.27 3.98 17.39
CA LEU A 157 -1.20 4.93 17.70
C LEU A 157 -1.24 6.14 16.76
N VAL A 158 -1.38 5.90 15.46
CA VAL A 158 -1.47 6.99 14.47
C VAL A 158 -2.68 7.89 14.74
N GLU A 159 -3.84 7.30 15.01
CA GLU A 159 -5.07 8.04 15.34
C GLU A 159 -4.88 8.91 16.58
N ARG A 160 -4.31 8.34 17.67
CA ARG A 160 -4.05 9.07 18.90
C ARG A 160 -3.03 10.20 18.69
N MET A 161 -1.92 9.92 18.02
CA MET A 161 -0.92 10.94 17.69
C MET A 161 -1.52 12.08 16.88
N TRP A 162 -2.37 11.77 15.90
CA TRP A 162 -3.05 12.77 15.10
C TRP A 162 -3.99 13.63 15.93
N ASN A 163 -4.92 13.01 16.65
CA ASN A 163 -6.00 13.73 17.34
C ASN A 163 -5.52 14.61 18.49
N HIS A 164 -4.39 14.32 19.11
CA HIS A 164 -3.89 15.18 20.16
C HIS A 164 -2.58 15.92 19.85
N SER A 165 -2.22 15.96 18.59
CA SER A 165 -1.04 16.64 18.10
C SER A 165 -1.02 18.15 18.43
N ASP A 166 -2.16 18.83 18.37
CA ASP A 166 -2.25 20.26 18.70
C ASP A 166 -1.97 20.52 20.19
N MET A 167 -2.45 19.65 21.07
CA MET A 167 -2.15 19.71 22.52
C MET A 167 -0.65 19.47 22.76
N MET A 168 -0.09 18.42 22.16
CA MET A 168 1.35 18.15 22.25
C MET A 168 2.19 19.31 21.75
N LYS A 169 1.80 19.93 20.63
CA LYS A 169 2.50 21.09 20.08
C LYS A 169 2.50 22.27 21.07
N GLY A 170 1.38 22.51 21.72
CA GLY A 170 1.26 23.53 22.78
C GLY A 170 2.22 23.27 23.94
N GLU A 171 2.23 22.04 24.47
CA GLU A 171 3.11 21.65 25.57
C GLU A 171 4.60 21.71 25.20
N LEU A 172 4.98 21.28 24.00
CA LEU A 172 6.35 21.39 23.51
C LEU A 172 6.79 22.84 23.41
N ALA A 173 5.91 23.73 22.91
CA ALA A 173 6.20 25.16 22.80
C ALA A 173 6.42 25.81 24.18
N THR A 174 5.63 25.48 25.21
CA THR A 174 5.83 26.00 26.58
C THR A 174 7.16 25.61 27.20
N ARG A 175 7.73 24.46 26.74
CA ARG A 175 9.04 23.94 27.20
C ARG A 175 10.17 24.32 26.29
N ASN A 176 9.92 25.11 25.23
CA ASN A 176 10.90 25.46 24.20
C ASN A 176 11.52 24.23 23.51
N ILE A 177 10.74 23.16 23.37
CA ILE A 177 11.13 21.93 22.66
C ILE A 177 10.59 21.99 21.22
N LYS A 178 11.46 21.75 20.26
CA LYS A 178 11.05 21.67 18.82
C LYS A 178 10.22 20.43 18.59
N TRP A 179 9.30 20.52 17.61
CA TRP A 179 8.53 19.35 17.15
C TRP A 179 9.48 18.20 16.78
N PRO A 180 9.35 17.02 17.39
CA PRO A 180 10.26 15.90 17.14
C PRO A 180 9.92 15.24 15.81
N GLU A 181 10.81 15.30 14.84
CA GLU A 181 10.69 14.56 13.61
C GLU A 181 10.99 13.08 13.85
N LEU A 182 10.18 12.20 13.23
CA LEU A 182 10.30 10.73 13.32
C LEU A 182 10.45 10.16 11.91
N THR A 183 11.35 9.21 11.76
CA THR A 183 11.39 8.34 10.58
C THR A 183 10.44 7.16 10.75
N ALA A 184 10.14 6.42 9.67
CA ALA A 184 9.40 5.17 9.77
C ALA A 184 10.07 4.19 10.74
N GLN A 185 11.41 4.07 10.65
CA GLN A 185 12.20 3.21 11.54
C GLN A 185 12.12 3.66 13.00
N ASP A 186 12.08 4.97 13.27
CA ASP A 186 11.92 5.48 14.65
C ASP A 186 10.57 5.04 15.24
N LEU A 187 9.49 5.06 14.44
CA LEU A 187 8.17 4.58 14.87
C LEU A 187 8.17 3.07 15.11
N ASP A 188 8.80 2.29 14.24
CA ASP A 188 8.91 0.85 14.38
C ASP A 188 9.67 0.48 15.66
N ASP A 189 10.81 1.14 15.89
CA ASP A 189 11.63 0.93 17.09
C ASP A 189 10.91 1.34 18.38
N LEU A 190 10.21 2.49 18.34
CA LEU A 190 9.38 2.95 19.46
C LEU A 190 8.30 1.94 19.79
N LEU A 191 7.58 1.42 18.80
CA LEU A 191 6.54 0.42 19.00
C LEU A 191 7.09 -0.84 19.65
N VAL A 192 8.20 -1.38 19.12
CA VAL A 192 8.83 -2.58 19.70
C VAL A 192 9.35 -2.32 21.11
N TYR A 193 9.94 -1.17 21.39
CA TYR A 193 10.34 -0.80 22.75
C TYR A 193 9.15 -0.78 23.70
N LEU A 194 8.10 -0.03 23.35
CA LEU A 194 6.94 0.15 24.21
C LEU A 194 6.12 -1.14 24.39
N GLN A 195 6.09 -2.03 23.40
CA GLN A 195 5.43 -3.34 23.50
C GLN A 195 6.19 -4.35 24.37
N ASN A 196 7.50 -4.18 24.54
CA ASN A 196 8.35 -5.09 25.31
C ASN A 196 8.61 -4.62 26.75
N LEU A 197 8.01 -3.52 27.18
CA LEU A 197 8.08 -3.11 28.58
C LEU A 197 7.38 -4.13 29.48
N PRO A 198 7.85 -4.36 30.72
CA PRO A 198 7.17 -5.25 31.68
C PRO A 198 5.69 -4.88 31.86
N GLU A 199 5.39 -3.60 31.88
CA GLU A 199 4.07 -3.01 32.14
C GLU A 199 3.09 -3.21 30.96
N THR A 200 3.61 -3.35 29.74
CA THR A 200 2.82 -3.52 28.52
C THR A 200 2.91 -4.93 27.93
N ARG A 201 3.83 -5.75 28.48
CA ARG A 201 4.06 -7.12 28.02
C ARG A 201 2.80 -7.96 28.21
N GLY A 202 2.18 -8.39 27.12
CA GLY A 202 0.93 -9.13 27.12
C GLY A 202 -0.20 -8.42 26.37
N ALA A 203 0.02 -7.21 25.90
CA ALA A 203 -0.85 -6.60 24.90
C ALA A 203 -0.90 -7.51 23.68
N LYS A 204 -2.05 -8.17 23.42
CA LYS A 204 -2.23 -9.01 22.25
C LYS A 204 -2.27 -8.09 21.02
N LEU A 205 -1.37 -8.31 20.10
CA LEU A 205 -1.40 -7.61 18.81
C LEU A 205 -2.73 -7.93 18.09
N ALA A 206 -3.55 -6.91 17.94
CA ALA A 206 -4.86 -6.97 17.28
C ALA A 206 -4.85 -6.11 16.02
N PHE A 207 -3.78 -6.24 15.21
CA PHE A 207 -3.67 -5.47 13.99
C PHE A 207 -4.79 -5.83 13.02
N MET A 208 -5.62 -4.85 12.69
CA MET A 208 -6.64 -4.97 11.67
C MET A 208 -6.11 -4.46 10.33
N LEU A 209 -6.23 -5.30 9.31
CA LEU A 209 -5.85 -4.93 7.95
C LEU A 209 -6.64 -3.70 7.49
N PRO A 210 -5.98 -2.65 6.97
CA PRO A 210 -6.65 -1.44 6.53
C PRO A 210 -7.54 -1.71 5.32
N SER A 211 -8.72 -1.10 5.32
CA SER A 211 -9.62 -1.06 4.17
C SER A 211 -9.67 0.36 3.63
N GLY A 212 -9.51 0.52 2.31
CA GLY A 212 -9.65 1.82 1.66
C GLY A 212 -11.11 2.22 1.36
N GLU A 213 -12.07 1.34 1.65
CA GLU A 213 -13.49 1.59 1.38
C GLU A 213 -14.01 2.78 2.20
N GLY A 214 -14.66 3.74 1.52
CA GLY A 214 -15.09 4.99 2.14
C GLY A 214 -13.99 6.02 2.38
N GLY A 215 -12.72 5.65 2.29
CA GLY A 215 -11.60 6.53 2.61
C GLY A 215 -11.51 7.76 1.72
N GLU A 216 -11.92 7.69 0.45
CA GLU A 216 -11.98 8.85 -0.44
C GLU A 216 -12.97 9.91 0.05
N ALA A 217 -14.14 9.47 0.49
CA ALA A 217 -15.16 10.38 1.03
C ALA A 217 -14.64 11.09 2.28
N ILE A 218 -14.02 10.34 3.21
CA ILE A 218 -13.41 10.88 4.42
C ILE A 218 -12.27 11.84 4.07
N PHE A 219 -11.42 11.50 3.11
CA PHE A 219 -10.31 12.35 2.65
C PHE A 219 -10.80 13.71 2.12
N LYS A 220 -11.95 13.73 1.43
CA LYS A 220 -12.61 14.95 0.96
C LYS A 220 -13.28 15.70 2.12
N GLU A 221 -14.06 15.00 2.95
CA GLU A 221 -14.82 15.57 4.08
C GLU A 221 -13.91 16.19 5.13
N LYS A 222 -12.82 15.52 5.48
CA LYS A 222 -11.82 16.04 6.44
C LYS A 222 -10.91 17.11 5.84
N GLY A 223 -11.13 17.52 4.58
CA GLY A 223 -10.42 18.62 3.93
C GLY A 223 -9.03 18.30 3.39
N CYS A 224 -8.57 17.05 3.45
CA CYS A 224 -7.24 16.64 2.95
C CYS A 224 -7.10 16.94 1.45
N ALA A 225 -8.17 16.73 0.66
CA ALA A 225 -8.21 16.99 -0.78
C ALA A 225 -8.03 18.48 -1.14
N ASN A 226 -8.18 19.42 -0.20
CA ASN A 226 -8.00 20.85 -0.47
C ASN A 226 -6.53 21.15 -0.84
N CYS A 227 -5.58 20.46 -0.22
CA CYS A 227 -4.14 20.61 -0.44
C CYS A 227 -3.55 19.45 -1.25
N HIS A 228 -3.97 18.19 -0.98
CA HIS A 228 -3.41 16.99 -1.63
C HIS A 228 -4.05 16.75 -3.01
N LYS A 229 -3.78 17.66 -3.97
CA LYS A 229 -4.25 17.63 -5.36
C LYS A 229 -3.19 18.20 -6.30
N GLY A 230 -3.30 17.95 -7.58
CA GLY A 230 -2.36 18.41 -8.60
C GLY A 230 -0.93 17.97 -8.28
N ALA A 231 0.01 18.90 -8.21
CA ALA A 231 1.42 18.61 -7.90
C ALA A 231 1.65 18.05 -6.48
N LEU A 232 0.68 18.23 -5.57
CA LEU A 232 0.72 17.72 -4.20
C LEU A 232 -0.12 16.44 -4.03
N ALA A 233 -0.65 15.88 -5.11
CA ALA A 233 -1.40 14.64 -5.07
C ALA A 233 -0.54 13.50 -4.51
N LEU A 234 -1.14 12.69 -3.65
CA LEU A 234 -0.40 11.69 -2.85
C LEU A 234 0.20 10.58 -3.72
N GLU A 235 -0.47 10.19 -4.80
CA GLU A 235 0.03 9.19 -5.74
C GLU A 235 1.42 9.51 -6.31
N TYR A 236 1.81 10.80 -6.36
CA TYR A 236 3.13 11.22 -6.81
C TYR A 236 4.17 11.31 -5.69
N ARG A 237 3.75 11.16 -4.44
CA ARG A 237 4.58 11.40 -3.25
C ARG A 237 4.87 10.15 -2.43
N LEU A 238 3.97 9.16 -2.46
CA LEU A 238 4.04 7.99 -1.59
C LEU A 238 5.16 7.01 -2.00
N GLY A 239 5.39 6.81 -3.30
CA GLY A 239 6.44 5.88 -3.78
C GLY A 239 6.15 4.44 -3.37
N ASP A 240 6.95 3.92 -2.45
CA ASP A 240 6.89 2.57 -1.86
C ASP A 240 6.60 2.61 -0.35
N SER A 241 5.79 3.59 0.07
CA SER A 241 5.52 3.86 1.49
C SER A 241 4.83 2.70 2.18
N THR A 242 5.35 2.33 3.36
CA THR A 242 4.68 1.45 4.32
C THR A 242 3.68 2.24 5.19
N LEU A 243 2.89 1.55 6.00
CA LEU A 243 2.00 2.22 6.96
C LEU A 243 2.76 3.10 7.94
N THR A 244 3.93 2.65 8.41
CA THR A 244 4.76 3.42 9.33
C THR A 244 5.40 4.62 8.66
N SER A 245 5.80 4.54 7.38
CA SER A 245 6.30 5.70 6.64
C SER A 245 5.20 6.74 6.36
N ILE A 246 3.96 6.31 6.11
CA ILE A 246 2.81 7.23 6.01
C ILE A 246 2.53 7.89 7.36
N ALA A 247 2.54 7.11 8.45
CA ALA A 247 2.35 7.63 9.81
C ALA A 247 3.43 8.66 10.18
N ALA A 248 4.70 8.36 9.90
CA ALA A 248 5.81 9.28 10.10
C ALA A 248 5.66 10.55 9.26
N ALA A 249 5.25 10.42 7.99
CA ALA A 249 4.99 11.56 7.12
C ALA A 249 3.84 12.44 7.63
N MET A 250 2.74 11.83 8.09
CA MET A 250 1.63 12.55 8.72
C MET A 250 2.08 13.30 9.96
N TRP A 251 2.86 12.65 10.83
CA TRP A 251 3.41 13.26 12.04
C TRP A 251 4.33 14.45 11.72
N ASN A 252 5.32 14.25 10.86
CA ASN A 252 6.30 15.27 10.52
C ASN A 252 5.68 16.47 9.79
N HIS A 253 4.63 16.22 8.99
CA HIS A 253 3.93 17.25 8.25
C HIS A 253 2.84 17.96 9.06
N ASN A 254 2.43 17.38 10.19
CA ASN A 254 1.38 17.90 11.04
C ASN A 254 1.52 19.41 11.37
N PRO A 255 2.70 19.95 11.79
CA PRO A 255 2.83 21.38 12.08
C PRO A 255 2.54 22.31 10.90
N GLN A 256 2.60 21.81 9.67
CA GLN A 256 2.42 22.57 8.42
C GLN A 256 0.99 22.44 7.87
N MET A 257 0.20 21.48 8.37
CA MET A 257 -1.17 21.28 7.92
C MET A 257 -2.11 22.35 8.48
N GLN A 258 -3.25 22.51 7.81
CA GLN A 258 -4.30 23.46 8.22
C GLN A 258 -4.75 23.19 9.67
N LYS A 259 -4.95 24.28 10.42
CA LYS A 259 -5.40 24.25 11.81
C LYS A 259 -6.84 24.78 11.95
N PRO A 260 -7.64 24.29 12.89
CA PRO A 260 -7.39 23.09 13.72
C PRO A 260 -7.43 21.82 12.87
N HIS A 261 -6.69 20.79 13.29
CA HIS A 261 -6.78 19.50 12.63
C HIS A 261 -8.17 18.89 12.80
N PRO A 262 -8.73 18.27 11.75
CA PRO A 262 -9.98 17.56 11.88
C PRO A 262 -9.79 16.37 12.83
N GLN A 263 -10.72 16.15 13.72
CA GLN A 263 -10.76 14.94 14.53
C GLN A 263 -11.11 13.76 13.62
N ILE A 264 -10.37 12.67 13.76
CA ILE A 264 -10.51 11.46 12.96
C ILE A 264 -10.74 10.29 13.92
N THR A 265 -11.87 9.61 13.79
CA THR A 265 -12.17 8.41 14.58
C THR A 265 -11.28 7.25 14.10
N LEU A 266 -11.10 6.23 14.94
CA LEU A 266 -10.30 5.05 14.59
C LEU A 266 -10.80 4.33 13.31
N PRO A 267 -12.11 4.12 13.10
CA PRO A 267 -12.62 3.59 11.84
C PRO A 267 -12.26 4.47 10.64
N GLU A 268 -12.42 5.78 10.74
CA GLU A 268 -12.04 6.74 9.70
C GLU A 268 -10.54 6.72 9.42
N MET A 269 -9.71 6.64 10.47
CA MET A 269 -8.25 6.55 10.30
C MET A 269 -7.84 5.29 9.54
N ARG A 270 -8.46 4.14 9.83
CA ARG A 270 -8.23 2.89 9.08
C ARG A 270 -8.60 3.02 7.61
N GLN A 271 -9.76 3.61 7.33
CA GLN A 271 -10.23 3.84 5.96
C GLN A 271 -9.34 4.86 5.22
N LEU A 272 -8.94 5.94 5.89
CA LEU A 272 -8.01 6.92 5.33
C LEU A 272 -6.64 6.33 5.01
N LEU A 273 -6.07 5.58 5.94
CA LEU A 273 -4.77 4.93 5.74
C LEU A 273 -4.84 3.92 4.59
N GLY A 274 -5.91 3.12 4.52
CA GLY A 274 -6.12 2.18 3.41
C GLY A 274 -6.25 2.89 2.06
N TYR A 275 -7.03 3.97 2.01
CA TYR A 275 -7.21 4.77 0.80
C TYR A 275 -5.92 5.46 0.34
N VAL A 276 -5.27 6.17 1.26
CA VAL A 276 -4.00 6.87 0.97
C VAL A 276 -2.96 5.87 0.49
N TRP A 277 -2.85 4.76 1.20
CA TRP A 277 -1.89 3.72 0.87
C TRP A 277 -2.12 3.10 -0.51
N ALA A 278 -3.38 2.86 -0.87
CA ALA A 278 -3.74 2.32 -2.17
C ALA A 278 -3.36 3.26 -3.34
N LYS A 279 -3.30 4.57 -3.11
CA LYS A 279 -2.94 5.55 -4.15
C LYS A 279 -1.60 5.24 -4.83
N GLN A 280 -0.62 4.73 -4.10
CA GLN A 280 0.68 4.40 -4.66
C GLN A 280 0.64 3.22 -5.65
N PHE A 281 -0.36 2.33 -5.55
CA PHE A 281 -0.42 1.12 -6.38
C PHE A 281 -0.76 1.41 -7.83
N PHE A 282 -1.45 2.52 -8.08
CA PHE A 282 -1.94 2.92 -9.41
C PHE A 282 -0.98 3.87 -10.14
N TYR A 283 0.09 4.32 -9.49
CA TYR A 283 1.07 5.18 -10.09
C TYR A 283 2.46 4.54 -10.06
N THR A 284 3.08 4.49 -11.23
CA THR A 284 4.44 3.93 -11.38
C THR A 284 5.32 4.95 -12.08
N ARG A 285 6.43 5.35 -11.44
CA ARG A 285 7.44 6.21 -12.08
C ARG A 285 8.31 5.36 -12.99
N GLY A 286 8.36 5.73 -14.27
CA GLY A 286 9.22 5.09 -15.26
C GLY A 286 9.61 6.06 -16.37
N ASP A 287 10.57 5.65 -17.18
CA ASP A 287 11.06 6.37 -18.35
C ASP A 287 10.59 5.65 -19.62
N ALA A 288 9.79 6.34 -20.45
CA ALA A 288 9.21 5.77 -21.65
C ALA A 288 10.27 5.38 -22.70
N GLY A 289 11.36 6.15 -22.81
CA GLY A 289 12.44 5.85 -23.74
C GLY A 289 13.22 4.58 -23.37
N ARG A 290 13.49 4.40 -22.05
CA ARG A 290 14.04 3.13 -21.56
C ARG A 290 13.04 1.99 -21.70
N GLY A 291 11.76 2.25 -21.45
CA GLY A 291 10.71 1.25 -21.65
C GLY A 291 10.58 0.76 -23.08
N HIS A 292 10.75 1.66 -24.06
CA HIS A 292 10.85 1.26 -25.48
C HIS A 292 12.01 0.27 -25.72
N LYS A 293 13.20 0.57 -25.17
CA LYS A 293 14.36 -0.36 -25.24
C LYS A 293 14.09 -1.70 -24.56
N VAL A 294 13.38 -1.72 -23.43
CA VAL A 294 12.94 -2.95 -22.78
C VAL A 294 12.00 -3.73 -23.68
N PHE A 295 11.00 -3.07 -24.28
CA PHE A 295 10.03 -3.68 -25.18
C PHE A 295 10.70 -4.36 -26.39
N GLU A 296 11.74 -3.76 -26.96
CA GLU A 296 12.54 -4.34 -28.04
C GLU A 296 13.47 -5.45 -27.55
N SER A 297 14.31 -5.17 -26.55
CA SER A 297 15.33 -6.09 -26.08
C SER A 297 14.77 -7.38 -25.45
N ARG A 298 13.59 -7.29 -24.82
CA ARG A 298 12.84 -8.44 -24.29
C ARG A 298 11.95 -9.10 -25.36
N LYS A 299 12.08 -8.68 -26.63
CA LYS A 299 11.37 -9.24 -27.80
C LYS A 299 9.84 -9.13 -27.74
N CYS A 300 9.28 -8.24 -26.92
CA CYS A 300 7.83 -7.99 -26.87
C CYS A 300 7.31 -7.53 -28.25
N VAL A 301 8.12 -6.72 -28.93
CA VAL A 301 7.84 -6.22 -30.30
C VAL A 301 7.58 -7.31 -31.32
N THR A 302 8.18 -8.51 -31.15
CA THR A 302 8.03 -9.63 -32.09
C THR A 302 6.58 -10.09 -32.25
N CYS A 303 5.76 -9.91 -31.20
CA CYS A 303 4.35 -10.31 -31.22
C CYS A 303 3.40 -9.12 -31.01
N HIS A 304 3.83 -8.07 -30.31
CA HIS A 304 2.96 -6.97 -29.90
C HIS A 304 3.18 -5.65 -30.67
N ALA A 305 3.92 -5.67 -31.77
CA ALA A 305 4.10 -4.49 -32.64
C ALA A 305 2.81 -4.12 -33.36
N ASP A 306 2.16 -5.15 -33.90
CA ASP A 306 0.92 -5.05 -34.67
C ASP A 306 0.03 -6.31 -34.49
N ALA A 307 -1.19 -6.28 -35.02
CA ALA A 307 -2.12 -7.37 -34.88
C ALA A 307 -1.83 -8.55 -35.84
N SER A 308 -0.90 -8.43 -36.78
CA SER A 308 -0.61 -9.47 -37.79
C SER A 308 -0.01 -10.73 -37.19
N SER A 309 0.62 -10.61 -36.01
CA SER A 309 1.21 -11.72 -35.27
C SER A 309 0.18 -12.63 -34.58
N GLY A 310 -1.10 -12.25 -34.54
CA GLY A 310 -2.16 -12.89 -33.77
C GLY A 310 -2.16 -12.53 -32.28
N ALA A 311 -1.22 -11.69 -31.82
CA ALA A 311 -1.24 -11.08 -30.50
C ALA A 311 -1.90 -9.69 -30.56
N PRO A 312 -2.55 -9.20 -29.49
CA PRO A 312 -3.09 -7.84 -29.49
C PRO A 312 -1.96 -6.82 -29.63
N ALA A 313 -2.11 -5.89 -30.57
CA ALA A 313 -1.22 -4.74 -30.65
C ALA A 313 -1.39 -3.91 -29.38
N LEU A 314 -0.27 -3.63 -28.70
CA LEU A 314 -0.28 -2.81 -27.48
C LEU A 314 -0.24 -1.32 -27.88
N GLY A 315 -1.38 -0.77 -28.23
CA GLY A 315 -1.59 0.66 -28.51
C GLY A 315 -1.95 1.45 -27.24
N LYS A 316 -2.41 2.69 -27.42
CA LYS A 316 -2.88 3.52 -26.32
C LYS A 316 -4.02 2.83 -25.57
N PRO A 317 -3.87 2.54 -24.28
CA PRO A 317 -4.91 1.87 -23.51
C PRO A 317 -6.08 2.82 -23.24
N ALA A 318 -7.28 2.26 -23.05
CA ALA A 318 -8.45 3.03 -22.59
C ALA A 318 -8.24 3.60 -21.19
N GLU A 319 -7.59 2.81 -20.31
CA GLU A 319 -7.15 3.24 -19.00
C GLU A 319 -5.63 3.04 -18.89
N PRO A 320 -4.91 3.96 -18.22
CA PRO A 320 -3.46 3.84 -18.07
C PRO A 320 -3.04 2.51 -17.44
N TYR A 321 -2.02 1.88 -18.01
CA TYR A 321 -1.38 0.74 -17.38
C TYR A 321 -0.77 1.13 -16.04
N SER A 322 -0.89 0.25 -15.06
CA SER A 322 -0.26 0.33 -13.75
C SER A 322 0.37 -1.02 -13.40
N ALA A 323 1.16 -1.08 -12.33
CA ALA A 323 1.68 -2.35 -11.83
C ALA A 323 0.57 -3.37 -11.53
N ILE A 324 -0.58 -2.90 -11.05
CA ILE A 324 -1.75 -3.71 -10.76
C ILE A 324 -2.37 -4.28 -12.03
N SER A 325 -2.64 -3.41 -13.02
CA SER A 325 -3.24 -3.87 -14.28
C SER A 325 -2.30 -4.81 -15.04
N MET A 326 -0.97 -4.62 -14.94
CA MET A 326 0.01 -5.55 -15.51
C MET A 326 -0.09 -6.95 -14.90
N VAL A 327 -0.34 -7.07 -13.59
CA VAL A 327 -0.57 -8.37 -12.94
C VAL A 327 -1.88 -8.99 -13.41
N ALA A 328 -2.97 -8.24 -13.48
CA ALA A 328 -4.25 -8.75 -13.97
C ALA A 328 -4.15 -9.25 -15.43
N ILE A 329 -3.49 -8.47 -16.29
CA ILE A 329 -3.26 -8.83 -17.69
C ILE A 329 -2.38 -10.09 -17.79
N LEU A 330 -1.32 -10.16 -17.00
CA LEU A 330 -0.42 -11.32 -16.95
C LEU A 330 -1.18 -12.61 -16.63
N TRP A 331 -2.01 -12.60 -15.60
CA TRP A 331 -2.74 -13.80 -15.20
C TRP A 331 -3.81 -14.20 -16.20
N LYS A 332 -4.40 -13.24 -16.91
CA LYS A 332 -5.40 -13.52 -17.95
C LYS A 332 -4.79 -14.01 -19.26
N HIS A 333 -3.69 -13.42 -19.72
CA HIS A 333 -3.12 -13.64 -21.04
C HIS A 333 -1.79 -14.41 -21.04
N GLY A 334 -1.10 -14.42 -19.90
CA GLY A 334 0.25 -14.98 -19.80
C GLY A 334 0.36 -16.47 -20.16
N PRO A 335 -0.56 -17.36 -19.76
CA PRO A 335 -0.49 -18.78 -20.16
C PRO A 335 -0.54 -18.95 -21.69
N GLY A 336 -1.38 -18.19 -22.39
CA GLY A 336 -1.43 -18.18 -23.86
C GLY A 336 -0.17 -17.60 -24.49
N MET A 337 0.38 -16.53 -23.89
CA MET A 337 1.67 -15.97 -24.32
C MET A 337 2.79 -17.00 -24.18
N LEU A 338 2.88 -17.67 -23.02
CA LEU A 338 3.90 -18.70 -22.77
C LEU A 338 3.84 -19.82 -23.80
N ALA A 339 2.65 -20.33 -24.09
CA ALA A 339 2.46 -21.37 -25.11
C ALA A 339 2.97 -20.91 -26.49
N LYS A 340 2.61 -19.68 -26.92
CA LYS A 340 3.08 -19.13 -28.20
C LYS A 340 4.58 -18.87 -28.24
N MET A 341 5.18 -18.47 -27.14
CA MET A 341 6.62 -18.30 -27.02
C MET A 341 7.35 -19.63 -27.11
N GLN A 342 6.83 -20.69 -26.48
CA GLN A 342 7.39 -22.05 -26.57
C GLN A 342 7.32 -22.58 -28.01
N GLU A 343 6.19 -22.41 -28.71
CA GLU A 343 6.06 -22.77 -30.14
C GLU A 343 7.13 -22.10 -31.01
N ARG A 344 7.57 -20.89 -30.65
CA ARG A 344 8.57 -20.10 -31.39
C ARG A 344 9.97 -20.17 -30.83
N ASN A 345 10.26 -21.04 -29.84
CA ASN A 345 11.51 -21.12 -29.12
C ASN A 345 12.00 -19.80 -28.55
N ILE A 346 11.08 -18.98 -28.05
CA ILE A 346 11.36 -17.72 -27.36
C ILE A 346 11.28 -17.98 -25.85
N ALA A 347 12.39 -17.72 -25.13
CA ALA A 347 12.40 -17.84 -23.67
C ALA A 347 11.52 -16.77 -23.02
N TRP A 348 10.88 -17.12 -21.89
CA TRP A 348 10.11 -16.15 -21.08
C TRP A 348 11.05 -15.04 -20.59
N PRO A 349 10.75 -13.76 -20.91
CA PRO A 349 11.65 -12.66 -20.57
C PRO A 349 11.63 -12.36 -19.08
N GLN A 350 12.80 -12.22 -18.49
CA GLN A 350 12.95 -11.69 -17.14
C GLN A 350 12.87 -10.15 -17.20
N VAL A 351 12.11 -9.56 -16.30
CA VAL A 351 11.83 -8.14 -16.28
C VAL A 351 12.16 -7.61 -14.88
N SER A 352 13.22 -6.83 -14.75
CA SER A 352 13.57 -6.20 -13.46
C SER A 352 12.48 -5.20 -13.02
N GLU A 353 12.50 -4.80 -11.76
CA GLU A 353 11.61 -3.77 -11.22
C GLU A 353 11.67 -2.47 -12.04
N SER A 354 12.88 -2.01 -12.36
CA SER A 354 13.06 -0.80 -13.19
C SER A 354 12.59 -1.01 -14.63
N ASP A 355 12.79 -2.23 -15.19
CA ASP A 355 12.28 -2.55 -16.52
C ASP A 355 10.75 -2.55 -16.53
N MET A 356 10.10 -3.10 -15.50
CA MET A 356 8.63 -3.11 -15.36
C MET A 356 8.09 -1.68 -15.28
N ALA A 357 8.70 -0.83 -14.45
CA ALA A 357 8.31 0.57 -14.33
C ALA A 357 8.46 1.34 -15.66
N ASN A 358 9.58 1.16 -16.34
CA ASN A 358 9.86 1.78 -17.63
C ASN A 358 8.91 1.27 -18.73
N LEU A 359 8.64 -0.04 -18.74
CA LEU A 359 7.71 -0.66 -19.69
C LEU A 359 6.29 -0.09 -19.53
N ILE A 360 5.80 0.04 -18.30
CA ILE A 360 4.52 0.68 -17.98
C ILE A 360 4.49 2.12 -18.53
N ALA A 361 5.55 2.91 -18.28
CA ALA A 361 5.65 4.27 -18.79
C ALA A 361 5.63 4.32 -20.32
N TYR A 362 6.33 3.41 -21.00
CA TYR A 362 6.32 3.32 -22.46
C TYR A 362 4.94 2.96 -23.00
N LEU A 363 4.28 1.95 -22.46
CA LEU A 363 2.96 1.53 -22.90
C LEU A 363 1.91 2.64 -22.72
N ASN A 364 2.06 3.47 -21.71
CA ASN A 364 1.19 4.63 -21.49
C ASN A 364 1.50 5.83 -22.39
N SER A 365 2.65 5.86 -23.02
CA SER A 365 3.07 6.94 -23.93
C SER A 365 2.73 6.70 -25.41
N ARG A 366 2.22 5.52 -25.73
CA ARG A 366 1.90 5.10 -27.11
C ARG A 366 0.64 5.72 -27.70
#